data_6e15274f7f90b8a4aea7bf19415f9cc5
#
_entry.id   6e15274f7f90b8a4aea7bf19415f9cc5
#
_cell.length_a   1.000
_cell.length_b   1.000
_cell.length_c   1.000
_cell.angle_alpha   90.00
_cell.angle_beta   90.00
_cell.angle_gamma   90.00
#
_symmetry.space_group_name_H-M   'P 1'
#
loop_
_entity.id
_entity.type
_entity.pdbx_description
1 polymer ?
#
loop_
_entity_poly.entity_id
_entity_poly.type
_entity_poly.pdbx_seq_one_letter_code
_entity_poly.pdbx_strand_id
1 'polypeptide(L)'
;MGERYIYNVEHVTKTIGKKEILKDIRLYFYPGAKIGVIGSNGAGKSTLLRIMAGVDKEYMGKAWSEAGATIGFVPQEPHLTPGKTVLENIEEAVAPVRNLLTKYEEVSQKFADPDADFDKLSNEMERLQTKIDAADAYNVDRQLEIAMDAMRLPPPDAAVERLSGGERRRVALCKTLLQKPDLLLLDEPTNHLDAESVEWLEHHLSKYPGAVVAVTHDRYFLDNVAQWILELDRGRGYPFEGNYSSWLDQKRRRLQVEEKQESSRQRQLERELEWAKSSPRARMAKSKARLAAIDKLQEQQIEEREDELSIQIPPGPLLGDLVVRAEGVKKAFGDNLLFEDMTFNLPRGGIVGVIGPNGAGKTTLFKMIVGQEKPDAGKLTVGPTVKVAHVDQNRDALTAEKTIFEEITDGTDYIMLGKQRVASRGYVARFNFKGSDQQKLVGSCSGGERNRIHLAKLLRSGGNLLLLDEPTNDLDVDTLRALEEALVNFGGCAVVISHDRWFLDRIATHILAFEGDSKIVWCEGNFQVYEEQRRVRLGAAADHPTRIKYRKLHG
;
A
#
# COMPACT_ATOMS: atom_id res chain seq x y z
N MET A 1 18.98 -12.32 31.76
CA MET A 1 19.08 -11.02 31.08
C MET A 1 17.65 -10.62 30.75
N GLY A 2 17.17 -9.42 31.23
CA GLY A 2 15.84 -8.96 30.90
C GLY A 2 15.73 -8.75 29.38
N GLU A 3 14.61 -9.09 28.82
CA GLU A 3 14.33 -8.82 27.39
C GLU A 3 14.42 -7.31 27.16
N ARG A 4 15.25 -6.90 26.20
CA ARG A 4 15.49 -5.50 25.87
C ARG A 4 14.60 -5.13 24.68
N TYR A 5 13.67 -4.20 24.88
CA TYR A 5 12.76 -3.72 23.84
C TYR A 5 13.22 -2.37 23.32
N ILE A 6 13.22 -2.20 21.99
CA ILE A 6 13.55 -0.92 21.35
C ILE A 6 12.46 0.11 21.54
N TYR A 7 11.20 -0.33 21.61
CA TYR A 7 10.04 0.52 21.83
C TYR A 7 8.95 -0.20 22.61
N ASN A 8 8.27 0.54 23.50
CA ASN A 8 7.22 0.02 24.37
C ASN A 8 5.96 0.87 24.22
N VAL A 9 4.82 0.19 24.12
CA VAL A 9 3.47 0.79 24.11
C VAL A 9 2.65 0.12 25.19
N GLU A 10 2.21 0.88 26.21
CA GLU A 10 1.46 0.35 27.34
C GLU A 10 0.14 1.10 27.54
N HIS A 11 -0.95 0.36 27.48
CA HIS A 11 -2.30 0.84 27.74
C HIS A 11 -2.69 2.06 26.88
N VAL A 12 -2.22 2.11 25.64
CA VAL A 12 -2.48 3.25 24.77
C VAL A 12 -3.91 3.19 24.24
N THR A 13 -4.66 4.26 24.55
CA THR A 13 -6.03 4.49 24.07
C THR A 13 -6.09 5.86 23.40
N LYS A 14 -6.60 5.91 22.17
CA LYS A 14 -6.77 7.14 21.38
C LYS A 14 -8.20 7.27 20.91
N THR A 15 -8.79 8.44 21.20
CA THR A 15 -10.15 8.81 20.75
C THR A 15 -10.04 9.98 19.79
N ILE A 16 -10.75 9.92 18.66
CA ILE A 16 -10.92 11.04 17.72
C ILE A 16 -12.41 11.38 17.65
N GLY A 17 -12.76 12.58 18.13
CA GLY A 17 -14.16 12.96 18.31
C GLY A 17 -14.84 12.06 19.34
N LYS A 18 -15.83 11.26 18.90
CA LYS A 18 -16.56 10.29 19.76
C LYS A 18 -16.12 8.85 19.54
N LYS A 19 -15.22 8.57 18.56
CA LYS A 19 -14.82 7.22 18.19
C LYS A 19 -13.48 6.87 18.82
N GLU A 20 -13.42 5.77 19.58
CA GLU A 20 -12.17 5.18 20.03
C GLU A 20 -11.51 4.46 18.85
N ILE A 21 -10.34 4.94 18.44
CA ILE A 21 -9.56 4.39 17.32
C ILE A 21 -8.61 3.32 17.82
N LEU A 22 -7.94 3.55 18.97
CA LEU A 22 -7.09 2.58 19.63
C LEU A 22 -7.62 2.32 21.03
N LYS A 23 -7.69 1.05 21.45
CA LYS A 23 -8.29 0.61 22.71
C LYS A 23 -7.32 -0.27 23.48
N ASP A 24 -6.75 0.24 24.56
CA ASP A 24 -5.86 -0.50 25.47
C ASP A 24 -4.74 -1.28 24.72
N ILE A 25 -4.06 -0.61 23.81
CA ILE A 25 -2.97 -1.23 23.03
C ILE A 25 -1.76 -1.48 23.93
N ARG A 26 -1.24 -2.73 23.87
CA ARG A 26 -0.02 -3.16 24.59
C ARG A 26 0.87 -3.90 23.59
N LEU A 27 2.03 -3.32 23.27
CA LEU A 27 2.97 -3.84 22.30
C LEU A 27 4.40 -3.60 22.75
N TYR A 28 5.25 -4.59 22.49
CA TYR A 28 6.67 -4.55 22.80
C TYR A 28 7.45 -4.90 21.54
N PHE A 29 8.34 -4.02 21.14
CA PHE A 29 9.07 -4.14 19.89
C PHE A 29 10.52 -4.53 20.17
N TYR A 30 10.97 -5.64 19.56
CA TYR A 30 12.34 -6.12 19.70
C TYR A 30 13.30 -5.36 18.77
N PRO A 31 14.57 -5.17 19.17
CA PRO A 31 15.60 -4.66 18.27
C PRO A 31 15.72 -5.53 17.02
N GLY A 32 15.85 -4.91 15.86
CA GLY A 32 16.00 -5.61 14.58
C GLY A 32 14.74 -6.28 14.01
N ALA A 33 13.62 -6.30 14.75
CA ALA A 33 12.37 -6.92 14.29
C ALA A 33 11.79 -6.22 13.05
N LYS A 34 11.22 -7.02 12.13
CA LYS A 34 10.53 -6.54 10.93
C LYS A 34 9.04 -6.79 11.09
N ILE A 35 8.27 -5.73 11.25
CA ILE A 35 6.86 -5.80 11.62
C ILE A 35 6.02 -5.14 10.55
N GLY A 36 5.12 -5.90 9.93
CA GLY A 36 4.10 -5.39 9.05
C GLY A 36 2.82 -5.07 9.83
N VAL A 37 2.28 -3.87 9.68
CA VAL A 37 1.03 -3.46 10.33
C VAL A 37 -0.09 -3.46 9.30
N ILE A 38 -1.12 -4.26 9.55
CA ILE A 38 -2.29 -4.41 8.68
C ILE A 38 -3.59 -4.12 9.42
N GLY A 39 -4.66 -3.91 8.70
CA GLY A 39 -6.00 -3.63 9.23
C GLY A 39 -6.82 -2.80 8.26
N SER A 40 -8.12 -2.73 8.48
CA SER A 40 -9.04 -1.95 7.65
C SER A 40 -8.68 -0.45 7.64
N ASN A 41 -9.18 0.27 6.64
CA ASN A 41 -8.99 1.71 6.58
C ASN A 41 -9.71 2.38 7.77
N GLY A 42 -8.99 3.26 8.49
CA GLY A 42 -9.48 3.88 9.70
C GLY A 42 -9.32 3.03 10.97
N ALA A 43 -8.65 1.86 10.91
CA ALA A 43 -8.34 1.03 12.09
C ALA A 43 -7.30 1.62 13.05
N GLY A 44 -6.67 2.76 12.67
CA GLY A 44 -5.70 3.44 13.53
C GLY A 44 -4.22 3.14 13.20
N LYS A 45 -3.91 2.52 12.06
CA LYS A 45 -2.54 2.17 11.65
C LYS A 45 -1.59 3.38 11.68
N SER A 46 -1.90 4.41 10.89
CA SER A 46 -1.11 5.66 10.84
C SER A 46 -1.11 6.41 12.17
N THR A 47 -2.20 6.31 12.94
CA THR A 47 -2.28 6.91 14.28
C THR A 47 -1.28 6.26 15.23
N LEU A 48 -1.18 4.93 15.21
CA LEU A 48 -0.20 4.20 16.01
C LEU A 48 1.23 4.62 15.64
N LEU A 49 1.56 4.69 14.34
CA LEU A 49 2.89 5.13 13.90
C LEU A 49 3.19 6.58 14.33
N ARG A 50 2.21 7.48 14.24
CA ARG A 50 2.38 8.90 14.68
C ARG A 50 2.59 9.01 16.19
N ILE A 51 1.95 8.17 17.00
CA ILE A 51 2.20 8.07 18.43
C ILE A 51 3.62 7.57 18.67
N MET A 52 4.03 6.49 18.00
CA MET A 52 5.38 5.93 18.14
C MET A 52 6.47 6.91 17.68
N ALA A 53 6.20 7.72 16.65
CA ALA A 53 7.09 8.79 16.18
C ALA A 53 7.13 10.02 17.10
N GLY A 54 6.28 10.08 18.15
CA GLY A 54 6.18 11.22 19.05
C GLY A 54 5.52 12.46 18.43
N VAL A 55 4.90 12.32 17.25
CA VAL A 55 4.16 13.37 16.54
C VAL A 55 2.80 13.62 17.18
N ASP A 56 2.08 12.53 17.50
CA ASP A 56 0.80 12.61 18.22
C ASP A 56 1.03 12.31 19.70
N LYS A 57 0.75 13.30 20.55
CA LYS A 57 0.94 13.23 22.01
C LYS A 57 -0.39 13.20 22.77
N GLU A 58 -1.52 13.28 22.07
CA GLU A 58 -2.84 13.31 22.66
C GLU A 58 -3.44 11.91 22.76
N TYR A 59 -2.97 11.09 23.70
CA TYR A 59 -3.47 9.75 23.97
C TYR A 59 -3.39 9.44 25.47
N MET A 60 -4.15 8.45 25.92
CA MET A 60 -4.02 7.87 27.27
C MET A 60 -3.05 6.68 27.22
N GLY A 61 -2.34 6.45 28.33
CA GLY A 61 -1.33 5.39 28.42
C GLY A 61 0.11 5.90 28.26
N LYS A 62 1.03 5.02 27.89
CA LYS A 62 2.45 5.35 27.75
C LYS A 62 3.02 4.74 26.47
N ALA A 63 3.85 5.51 25.77
CA ALA A 63 4.62 5.05 24.61
C ALA A 63 6.00 5.69 24.67
N TRP A 64 7.09 4.87 24.63
CA TRP A 64 8.45 5.37 24.75
C TRP A 64 9.45 4.43 24.08
N SER A 65 10.52 5.01 23.53
CA SER A 65 11.67 4.28 23.01
C SER A 65 12.69 3.98 24.09
N GLU A 66 13.59 3.05 23.84
CA GLU A 66 14.80 2.87 24.64
C GLU A 66 15.62 4.17 24.68
N ALA A 67 16.29 4.42 25.80
CA ALA A 67 17.10 5.62 25.95
C ALA A 67 18.25 5.65 24.94
N GLY A 68 18.33 6.71 24.14
CA GLY A 68 19.32 6.90 23.09
C GLY A 68 18.98 6.27 21.74
N ALA A 69 17.88 5.54 21.61
CA ALA A 69 17.43 5.01 20.33
C ALA A 69 16.91 6.12 19.40
N THR A 70 17.36 6.09 18.16
CA THR A 70 16.96 7.02 17.09
C THR A 70 15.73 6.48 16.37
N ILE A 71 14.76 7.37 16.09
CA ILE A 71 13.52 7.01 15.38
C ILE A 71 13.47 7.79 14.05
N GLY A 72 13.33 7.07 12.96
CA GLY A 72 13.03 7.61 11.64
C GLY A 72 11.56 7.39 11.30
N PHE A 73 10.88 8.42 10.82
CA PHE A 73 9.48 8.33 10.45
C PHE A 73 9.21 8.88 9.06
N VAL A 74 8.62 8.08 8.21
CA VAL A 74 8.13 8.49 6.88
C VAL A 74 6.60 8.46 6.91
N PRO A 75 5.94 9.63 7.09
CA PRO A 75 4.48 9.72 7.04
C PRO A 75 3.96 9.60 5.61
N GLN A 76 2.65 9.43 5.47
CA GLN A 76 1.96 9.38 4.18
C GLN A 76 2.19 10.65 3.34
N GLU A 77 2.24 11.83 3.97
CA GLU A 77 2.58 13.10 3.35
C GLU A 77 3.82 13.68 4.03
N PRO A 78 5.02 13.40 3.52
CA PRO A 78 6.25 13.87 4.13
C PRO A 78 6.56 15.33 3.80
N HIS A 79 7.19 15.99 4.75
CA HIS A 79 7.74 17.34 4.59
C HIS A 79 9.24 17.26 4.30
N LEU A 80 9.67 17.93 3.22
CA LEU A 80 11.06 18.16 2.89
C LEU A 80 11.45 19.60 3.32
N THR A 81 12.73 19.85 3.50
CA THR A 81 13.23 21.18 3.85
C THR A 81 13.02 22.13 2.66
N PRO A 82 12.14 23.15 2.78
CA PRO A 82 11.85 24.07 1.70
C PRO A 82 13.07 24.94 1.35
N GLY A 83 13.12 25.43 0.11
CA GLY A 83 14.23 26.25 -0.39
C GLY A 83 15.48 25.47 -0.76
N LYS A 84 15.46 24.14 -0.69
CA LYS A 84 16.57 23.24 -1.02
C LYS A 84 16.27 22.37 -2.23
N THR A 85 17.32 21.90 -2.88
CA THR A 85 17.24 20.90 -3.95
C THR A 85 17.02 19.50 -3.38
N VAL A 86 16.73 18.53 -4.28
CA VAL A 86 16.65 17.10 -3.93
C VAL A 86 17.94 16.62 -3.28
N LEU A 87 19.09 16.93 -3.90
CA LEU A 87 20.39 16.51 -3.39
C LEU A 87 20.67 17.09 -2.00
N GLU A 88 20.49 18.39 -1.81
CA GLU A 88 20.70 19.05 -0.51
C GLU A 88 19.83 18.48 0.60
N ASN A 89 18.56 18.09 0.29
CA ASN A 89 17.70 17.43 1.26
C ASN A 89 18.22 16.05 1.66
N ILE A 90 18.81 15.31 0.73
CA ILE A 90 19.35 13.97 1.01
C ILE A 90 20.68 14.06 1.72
N GLU A 91 21.53 15.02 1.37
CA GLU A 91 22.82 15.28 2.03
C GLU A 91 22.67 15.61 3.51
N GLU A 92 21.55 16.22 3.92
CA GLU A 92 21.24 16.42 5.34
C GLU A 92 21.23 15.09 6.12
N ALA A 93 20.79 13.99 5.51
CA ALA A 93 20.74 12.70 6.16
C ALA A 93 22.13 12.11 6.43
N VAL A 94 23.07 12.35 5.55
CA VAL A 94 24.44 11.83 5.63
C VAL A 94 25.43 12.81 6.25
N ALA A 95 25.02 14.06 6.49
CA ALA A 95 25.86 15.10 7.08
C ALA A 95 26.52 14.67 8.42
N PRO A 96 25.83 13.99 9.38
CA PRO A 96 26.47 13.50 10.59
C PRO A 96 27.63 12.54 10.32
N VAL A 97 27.49 11.68 9.29
CA VAL A 97 28.52 10.70 8.90
C VAL A 97 29.69 11.40 8.21
N ARG A 98 29.42 12.33 7.27
CA ARG A 98 30.47 13.15 6.62
C ARG A 98 31.25 13.98 7.65
N ASN A 99 30.58 14.54 8.66
CA ASN A 99 31.22 15.29 9.74
C ASN A 99 32.22 14.43 10.56
N LEU A 100 32.04 13.10 10.63
CA LEU A 100 33.04 12.22 11.26
C LEU A 100 34.34 12.20 10.46
N LEU A 101 34.25 12.12 9.12
CA LEU A 101 35.43 12.16 8.25
C LEU A 101 36.14 13.50 8.34
N THR A 102 35.39 14.61 8.28
CA THR A 102 35.97 15.96 8.43
C THR A 102 36.68 16.12 9.78
N LYS A 103 36.06 15.67 10.87
CA LYS A 103 36.70 15.71 12.21
C LYS A 103 37.94 14.84 12.27
N TYR A 104 37.92 13.68 11.66
CA TYR A 104 39.09 12.81 11.58
C TYR A 104 40.25 13.48 10.86
N GLU A 105 39.97 14.15 9.73
CA GLU A 105 40.97 14.93 9.00
C GLU A 105 41.49 16.12 9.82
N GLU A 106 40.61 16.86 10.52
CA GLU A 106 41.01 17.96 11.40
C GLU A 106 41.91 17.47 12.53
N VAL A 107 41.60 16.34 13.18
CA VAL A 107 42.44 15.76 14.23
C VAL A 107 43.78 15.29 13.64
N SER A 108 43.76 14.68 12.45
CA SER A 108 44.97 14.27 11.73
C SER A 108 45.90 15.46 11.43
N GLN A 109 45.35 16.59 11.01
CA GLN A 109 46.13 17.78 10.76
C GLN A 109 46.78 18.35 12.03
N LYS A 110 46.16 18.21 13.21
CA LYS A 110 46.72 18.69 14.49
C LYS A 110 47.96 17.91 14.95
N PHE A 111 48.24 16.72 14.41
CA PHE A 111 49.49 16.00 14.62
C PHE A 111 50.74 16.73 14.06
N ALA A 112 50.52 17.66 13.14
CA ALA A 112 51.61 18.47 12.58
C ALA A 112 52.04 19.62 13.51
N ASP A 113 51.29 19.89 14.60
CA ASP A 113 51.62 20.94 15.57
C ASP A 113 52.72 20.42 16.54
N PRO A 114 53.86 21.12 16.66
CA PRO A 114 54.96 20.72 17.56
C PRO A 114 54.58 20.63 19.05
N ASP A 115 53.54 21.35 19.49
CA ASP A 115 53.05 21.41 20.86
C ASP A 115 51.83 20.50 21.10
N ALA A 116 51.56 19.59 20.17
CA ALA A 116 50.39 18.72 20.25
C ALA A 116 50.51 17.64 21.33
N ASP A 117 49.40 17.41 22.04
CA ASP A 117 49.25 16.29 22.97
C ASP A 117 48.91 15.00 22.17
N PHE A 118 49.98 14.26 21.79
CA PHE A 118 49.88 13.07 20.91
C PHE A 118 49.00 11.96 21.50
N ASP A 119 49.00 11.79 22.83
CA ASP A 119 48.20 10.75 23.50
C ASP A 119 46.70 11.04 23.41
N LYS A 120 46.30 12.31 23.61
CA LYS A 120 44.91 12.74 23.44
C LYS A 120 44.44 12.65 21.99
N LEU A 121 45.27 13.10 21.06
CA LEU A 121 44.94 13.04 19.62
C LEU A 121 44.82 11.60 19.14
N SER A 122 45.72 10.71 19.56
CA SER A 122 45.64 9.29 19.21
C SER A 122 44.36 8.63 19.73
N ASN A 123 43.99 8.88 20.99
CA ASN A 123 42.75 8.38 21.57
C ASN A 123 41.51 8.93 20.87
N GLU A 124 41.53 10.20 20.44
CA GLU A 124 40.46 10.81 19.70
C GLU A 124 40.33 10.23 18.28
N MET A 125 41.47 10.01 17.60
CA MET A 125 41.50 9.35 16.29
C MET A 125 40.96 7.93 16.35
N GLU A 126 41.36 7.13 17.34
CA GLU A 126 40.85 5.77 17.50
C GLU A 126 39.33 5.74 17.72
N ARG A 127 38.81 6.68 18.53
CA ARG A 127 37.36 6.84 18.75
C ARG A 127 36.62 7.25 17.47
N LEU A 128 37.20 8.17 16.70
CA LEU A 128 36.62 8.61 15.42
C LEU A 128 36.68 7.49 14.39
N GLN A 129 37.80 6.78 14.29
CA GLN A 129 37.96 5.62 13.38
C GLN A 129 36.93 4.54 13.69
N THR A 130 36.75 4.18 14.96
CA THR A 130 35.71 3.23 15.37
C THR A 130 34.31 3.64 14.93
N LYS A 131 33.99 4.95 15.01
CA LYS A 131 32.69 5.46 14.57
C LYS A 131 32.57 5.50 13.04
N ILE A 132 33.64 5.83 12.34
CA ILE A 132 33.73 5.86 10.88
C ILE A 132 33.51 4.45 10.32
N ASP A 133 34.19 3.45 10.91
CA ASP A 133 34.06 2.04 10.50
C ASP A 133 32.65 1.50 10.78
N ALA A 134 32.09 1.82 11.98
CA ALA A 134 30.73 1.41 12.34
C ALA A 134 29.66 2.05 11.44
N ALA A 135 29.88 3.28 10.97
CA ALA A 135 28.97 3.99 10.08
C ALA A 135 29.18 3.67 8.59
N ASP A 136 30.24 2.93 8.24
CA ASP A 136 30.69 2.72 6.85
C ASP A 136 30.85 4.05 6.08
N ALA A 137 31.48 5.04 6.74
CA ALA A 137 31.51 6.43 6.29
C ALA A 137 32.25 6.61 4.97
N TYR A 138 33.25 5.79 4.65
CA TYR A 138 34.00 5.87 3.39
C TYR A 138 33.16 5.51 2.15
N ASN A 139 32.08 4.76 2.33
CA ASN A 139 31.19 4.33 1.24
C ASN A 139 29.91 5.16 1.16
N VAL A 140 29.76 6.22 1.97
CA VAL A 140 28.49 6.97 2.11
C VAL A 140 28.03 7.58 0.78
N ASP A 141 28.94 8.15 -0.01
CA ASP A 141 28.59 8.78 -1.29
C ASP A 141 28.11 7.75 -2.31
N ARG A 142 28.74 6.58 -2.35
CA ARG A 142 28.30 5.46 -3.19
C ARG A 142 26.94 4.91 -2.74
N GLN A 143 26.71 4.79 -1.44
CA GLN A 143 25.42 4.35 -0.90
C GLN A 143 24.31 5.36 -1.26
N LEU A 144 24.61 6.65 -1.22
CA LEU A 144 23.72 7.73 -1.62
C LEU A 144 23.36 7.62 -3.11
N GLU A 145 24.33 7.48 -4.00
CA GLU A 145 24.08 7.32 -5.44
C GLU A 145 23.22 6.09 -5.74
N ILE A 146 23.55 4.92 -5.14
CA ILE A 146 22.79 3.69 -5.32
C ILE A 146 21.34 3.87 -4.84
N ALA A 147 21.12 4.48 -3.68
CA ALA A 147 19.79 4.71 -3.14
C ALA A 147 18.96 5.68 -4.00
N MET A 148 19.59 6.76 -4.48
CA MET A 148 18.94 7.74 -5.37
C MET A 148 18.52 7.11 -6.70
N ASP A 149 19.38 6.29 -7.31
CA ASP A 149 19.10 5.62 -8.57
C ASP A 149 18.02 4.53 -8.40
N ALA A 150 18.13 3.70 -7.37
CA ALA A 150 17.16 2.63 -7.09
C ALA A 150 15.75 3.17 -6.78
N MET A 151 15.67 4.28 -6.08
CA MET A 151 14.41 4.97 -5.78
C MET A 151 13.94 5.88 -6.91
N ARG A 152 14.70 5.97 -8.02
CA ARG A 152 14.42 6.80 -9.20
C ARG A 152 14.04 8.23 -8.82
N LEU A 153 14.91 8.86 -8.02
CA LEU A 153 14.66 10.20 -7.55
C LEU A 153 14.67 11.21 -8.70
N PRO A 154 13.97 12.35 -8.55
CA PRO A 154 14.06 13.47 -9.47
C PRO A 154 15.50 13.96 -9.64
N PRO A 155 15.78 14.80 -10.67
CA PRO A 155 17.11 15.38 -10.86
C PRO A 155 17.64 16.00 -9.57
N PRO A 156 18.95 15.83 -9.26
CA PRO A 156 19.55 16.30 -8.00
C PRO A 156 19.38 17.80 -7.75
N ASP A 157 19.33 18.60 -8.82
CA ASP A 157 19.19 20.06 -8.84
C ASP A 157 17.71 20.53 -8.81
N ALA A 158 16.75 19.61 -8.87
CA ALA A 158 15.34 19.95 -8.84
C ALA A 158 14.94 20.55 -7.48
N ALA A 159 14.22 21.69 -7.49
CA ALA A 159 13.67 22.30 -6.30
C ALA A 159 12.51 21.47 -5.73
N VAL A 160 12.53 21.22 -4.42
CA VAL A 160 11.55 20.32 -3.77
C VAL A 160 10.10 20.81 -3.84
N GLU A 161 9.88 22.12 -4.02
CA GLU A 161 8.56 22.73 -4.14
C GLU A 161 7.85 22.33 -5.44
N ARG A 162 8.62 22.03 -6.49
CA ARG A 162 8.09 21.65 -7.82
C ARG A 162 7.79 20.17 -7.95
N LEU A 163 8.16 19.38 -6.95
CA LEU A 163 7.98 17.94 -6.98
C LEU A 163 6.51 17.56 -6.79
N SER A 164 6.08 16.54 -7.51
CA SER A 164 4.81 15.86 -7.24
C SER A 164 4.79 15.22 -5.86
N GLY A 165 3.60 14.88 -5.33
CA GLY A 165 3.48 14.20 -4.05
C GLY A 165 4.27 12.88 -3.97
N GLY A 166 4.22 12.09 -5.04
CA GLY A 166 4.96 10.82 -5.13
C GLY A 166 6.49 11.03 -5.17
N GLU A 167 6.97 12.05 -5.88
CA GLU A 167 8.41 12.38 -5.90
C GLU A 167 8.89 12.85 -4.54
N ARG A 168 8.16 13.73 -3.87
CA ARG A 168 8.48 14.18 -2.50
C ARG A 168 8.58 12.99 -1.55
N ARG A 169 7.68 12.03 -1.68
CA ARG A 169 7.66 10.83 -0.85
C ARG A 169 8.89 9.95 -1.08
N ARG A 170 9.30 9.73 -2.34
CA ARG A 170 10.51 8.98 -2.66
C ARG A 170 11.77 9.64 -2.08
N VAL A 171 11.87 10.97 -2.19
CA VAL A 171 12.99 11.73 -1.60
C VAL A 171 13.01 11.58 -0.07
N ALA A 172 11.87 11.72 0.60
CA ALA A 172 11.78 11.58 2.06
C ALA A 172 12.11 10.16 2.53
N LEU A 173 11.63 9.14 1.81
CA LEU A 173 11.94 7.73 2.11
C LEU A 173 13.44 7.48 1.97
N CYS A 174 14.06 7.89 0.84
CA CYS A 174 15.49 7.79 0.62
C CYS A 174 16.30 8.49 1.71
N LYS A 175 15.93 9.74 2.07
CA LYS A 175 16.53 10.50 3.17
C LYS A 175 16.50 9.73 4.48
N THR A 176 15.35 9.18 4.86
CA THR A 176 15.20 8.47 6.14
C THR A 176 15.95 7.13 6.16
N LEU A 177 15.98 6.40 5.04
CA LEU A 177 16.77 5.16 4.92
C LEU A 177 18.27 5.41 5.09
N LEU A 178 18.79 6.50 4.53
CA LEU A 178 20.21 6.89 4.63
C LEU A 178 20.60 7.36 6.03
N GLN A 179 19.65 7.84 6.84
CA GLN A 179 19.89 8.18 8.26
C GLN A 179 20.17 6.95 9.14
N LYS A 180 19.75 5.75 8.69
CA LYS A 180 19.91 4.47 9.40
C LYS A 180 19.44 4.50 10.87
N PRO A 181 18.20 4.96 11.18
CA PRO A 181 17.70 4.99 12.55
C PRO A 181 17.57 3.59 13.17
N ASP A 182 17.63 3.49 14.51
CA ASP A 182 17.47 2.23 15.24
C ASP A 182 16.04 1.67 15.12
N LEU A 183 15.04 2.54 14.99
CA LEU A 183 13.64 2.21 14.71
C LEU A 183 13.14 3.01 13.51
N LEU A 184 12.74 2.31 12.47
CA LEU A 184 12.22 2.88 11.23
C LEU A 184 10.70 2.67 11.16
N LEU A 185 9.95 3.76 11.08
CA LEU A 185 8.49 3.79 10.99
C LEU A 185 8.08 4.25 9.58
N LEU A 186 7.40 3.39 8.84
CA LEU A 186 7.04 3.62 7.44
C LEU A 186 5.51 3.56 7.27
N ASP A 187 4.92 4.63 6.76
CA ASP A 187 3.48 4.67 6.47
C ASP A 187 3.25 4.60 4.96
N GLU A 188 2.81 3.43 4.48
CA GLU A 188 2.59 3.08 3.07
C GLU A 188 3.83 3.30 2.16
N PRO A 189 5.00 2.72 2.48
CA PRO A 189 6.25 3.03 1.78
C PRO A 189 6.28 2.58 0.32
N THR A 190 5.45 1.62 -0.07
CA THR A 190 5.40 1.05 -1.43
C THR A 190 4.52 1.87 -2.39
N ASN A 191 3.63 2.74 -1.87
CA ASN A 191 2.77 3.56 -2.70
C ASN A 191 3.57 4.52 -3.57
N HIS A 192 3.21 4.63 -4.85
CA HIS A 192 3.88 5.44 -5.88
C HIS A 192 5.30 4.98 -6.27
N LEU A 193 5.75 3.82 -5.78
CA LEU A 193 6.95 3.16 -6.28
C LEU A 193 6.59 2.22 -7.43
N ASP A 194 7.49 2.08 -8.39
CA ASP A 194 7.37 1.02 -9.38
C ASP A 194 7.90 -0.32 -8.82
N ALA A 195 7.58 -1.41 -9.49
CA ALA A 195 7.89 -2.76 -9.01
C ALA A 195 9.38 -2.97 -8.71
N GLU A 196 10.27 -2.38 -9.52
CA GLU A 196 11.72 -2.53 -9.33
C GLU A 196 12.22 -1.74 -8.09
N SER A 197 11.68 -0.54 -7.86
CA SER A 197 12.00 0.24 -6.65
C SER A 197 11.45 -0.44 -5.38
N VAL A 198 10.29 -1.09 -5.47
CA VAL A 198 9.73 -1.89 -4.37
C VAL A 198 10.62 -3.09 -4.07
N GLU A 199 11.07 -3.84 -5.08
CA GLU A 199 11.96 -4.98 -4.93
C GLU A 199 13.30 -4.59 -4.26
N TRP A 200 13.88 -3.48 -4.69
CA TRP A 200 15.07 -2.94 -4.04
C TRP A 200 14.81 -2.57 -2.57
N LEU A 201 13.67 -1.92 -2.28
CA LEU A 201 13.28 -1.54 -0.92
C LEU A 201 13.10 -2.79 -0.02
N GLU A 202 12.44 -3.83 -0.53
CA GLU A 202 12.29 -5.12 0.17
C GLU A 202 13.65 -5.71 0.55
N HIS A 203 14.56 -5.77 -0.42
CA HIS A 203 15.91 -6.29 -0.20
C HIS A 203 16.71 -5.44 0.80
N HIS A 204 16.59 -4.12 0.72
CA HIS A 204 17.23 -3.20 1.65
C HIS A 204 16.69 -3.36 3.08
N LEU A 205 15.36 -3.41 3.25
CA LEU A 205 14.72 -3.52 4.55
C LEU A 205 14.88 -4.90 5.20
N SER A 206 14.92 -5.97 4.42
CA SER A 206 15.18 -7.32 4.95
C SER A 206 16.55 -7.42 5.62
N LYS A 207 17.55 -6.68 5.11
CA LYS A 207 18.93 -6.61 5.65
C LYS A 207 19.15 -5.45 6.62
N TYR A 208 18.16 -4.61 6.82
CA TYR A 208 18.27 -3.42 7.66
C TYR A 208 18.57 -3.82 9.13
N PRO A 209 19.62 -3.27 9.78
CA PRO A 209 20.02 -3.69 11.12
C PRO A 209 19.04 -3.27 12.22
N GLY A 210 18.35 -2.12 12.04
CA GLY A 210 17.36 -1.60 12.99
C GLY A 210 16.01 -2.30 12.90
N ALA A 211 15.14 -2.02 13.86
CA ALA A 211 13.76 -2.45 13.80
C ALA A 211 12.98 -1.67 12.74
N VAL A 212 12.07 -2.35 12.04
CA VAL A 212 11.20 -1.74 11.01
C VAL A 212 9.76 -2.01 11.35
N VAL A 213 8.94 -0.97 11.37
CA VAL A 213 7.48 -1.07 11.48
C VAL A 213 6.89 -0.40 10.24
N ALA A 214 6.32 -1.21 9.35
CA ALA A 214 5.75 -0.73 8.09
C ALA A 214 4.24 -0.96 8.03
N VAL A 215 3.48 0.09 7.86
CA VAL A 215 2.08 0.02 7.45
C VAL A 215 2.05 -0.08 5.94
N THR A 216 1.52 -1.17 5.39
CA THR A 216 1.36 -1.30 3.94
C THR A 216 0.26 -2.31 3.61
N HIS A 217 -0.29 -2.15 2.42
CA HIS A 217 -1.23 -3.10 1.81
C HIS A 217 -0.56 -3.99 0.75
N ASP A 218 0.72 -3.79 0.48
CA ASP A 218 1.52 -4.62 -0.43
C ASP A 218 1.86 -5.96 0.25
N ARG A 219 1.21 -7.01 -0.23
CA ARG A 219 1.29 -8.36 0.35
C ARG A 219 2.62 -9.04 0.07
N TYR A 220 3.23 -8.79 -1.10
CA TYR A 220 4.58 -9.28 -1.41
C TYR A 220 5.62 -8.65 -0.50
N PHE A 221 5.52 -7.33 -0.31
CA PHE A 221 6.38 -6.64 0.63
C PHE A 221 6.27 -7.24 2.05
N LEU A 222 5.04 -7.50 2.52
CA LEU A 222 4.81 -8.11 3.83
C LEU A 222 5.34 -9.55 3.89
N ASP A 223 5.26 -10.31 2.80
CA ASP A 223 5.78 -11.68 2.75
C ASP A 223 7.31 -11.74 2.73
N ASN A 224 7.96 -10.78 2.05
CA ASN A 224 9.40 -10.76 1.85
C ASN A 224 10.16 -10.08 3.00
N VAL A 225 9.54 -9.09 3.67
CA VAL A 225 10.20 -8.27 4.69
C VAL A 225 9.74 -8.61 6.11
N ALA A 226 8.44 -8.83 6.32
CA ALA A 226 7.90 -8.97 7.66
C ALA A 226 8.21 -10.33 8.29
N GLN A 227 8.65 -10.30 9.55
CA GLN A 227 8.81 -11.46 10.43
C GLN A 227 7.65 -11.56 11.43
N TRP A 228 6.95 -10.45 11.63
CA TRP A 228 5.77 -10.33 12.46
C TRP A 228 4.71 -9.51 11.73
N ILE A 229 3.47 -9.91 11.88
CA ILE A 229 2.31 -9.13 11.43
C ILE A 229 1.54 -8.64 12.65
N LEU A 230 1.32 -7.33 12.73
CA LEU A 230 0.45 -6.70 13.70
C LEU A 230 -0.88 -6.35 13.02
N GLU A 231 -1.92 -7.10 13.33
CA GLU A 231 -3.27 -6.80 12.87
C GLU A 231 -3.94 -5.82 13.83
N LEU A 232 -4.37 -4.65 13.32
CA LEU A 232 -5.23 -3.73 14.05
C LEU A 232 -6.69 -4.00 13.65
N ASP A 233 -7.46 -4.56 14.57
CA ASP A 233 -8.87 -4.88 14.39
C ASP A 233 -9.68 -4.29 15.54
N ARG A 234 -10.73 -3.52 15.21
CA ARG A 234 -11.65 -2.87 16.18
C ARG A 234 -10.96 -2.11 17.29
N GLY A 235 -9.82 -1.47 16.96
CA GLY A 235 -9.02 -0.69 17.90
C GLY A 235 -8.08 -1.51 18.78
N ARG A 236 -8.00 -2.84 18.62
CA ARG A 236 -7.09 -3.73 19.34
C ARG A 236 -5.96 -4.20 18.43
N GLY A 237 -4.80 -4.49 19.01
CA GLY A 237 -3.64 -4.99 18.29
C GLY A 237 -3.44 -6.48 18.55
N TYR A 238 -3.34 -7.27 17.48
CA TYR A 238 -3.09 -8.71 17.53
C TYR A 238 -1.78 -9.00 16.81
N PRO A 239 -0.69 -9.36 17.55
CA PRO A 239 0.57 -9.75 16.95
C PRO A 239 0.51 -11.22 16.48
N PHE A 240 1.02 -11.48 15.29
CA PHE A 240 1.18 -12.81 14.71
C PHE A 240 2.65 -13.00 14.31
N GLU A 241 3.22 -14.14 14.66
CA GLU A 241 4.56 -14.51 14.22
C GLU A 241 4.52 -15.04 12.78
N GLY A 242 5.45 -14.58 11.96
CA GLY A 242 5.57 -14.94 10.56
C GLY A 242 5.21 -13.80 9.60
N ASN A 243 5.22 -14.12 8.32
CA ASN A 243 4.92 -13.23 7.21
C ASN A 243 3.41 -13.17 6.90
N TYR A 244 3.05 -12.46 5.83
CA TYR A 244 1.64 -12.30 5.42
C TYR A 244 0.93 -13.63 5.13
N SER A 245 1.59 -14.57 4.45
CA SER A 245 1.03 -15.89 4.14
C SER A 245 0.73 -16.69 5.42
N SER A 246 1.66 -16.66 6.40
CA SER A 246 1.48 -17.29 7.71
C SER A 246 0.34 -16.66 8.49
N TRP A 247 0.24 -15.32 8.48
CA TRP A 247 -0.87 -14.59 9.11
C TRP A 247 -2.22 -15.00 8.50
N LEU A 248 -2.29 -15.12 7.17
CA LEU A 248 -3.51 -15.48 6.47
C LEU A 248 -4.06 -16.84 6.93
N ASP A 249 -3.16 -17.82 7.09
CA ASP A 249 -3.54 -19.15 7.57
C ASP A 249 -3.96 -19.13 9.05
N GLN A 250 -3.25 -18.37 9.88
CA GLN A 250 -3.61 -18.21 11.30
C GLN A 250 -4.94 -17.48 11.44
N LYS A 251 -5.21 -16.43 10.64
CA LYS A 251 -6.50 -15.71 10.62
C LYS A 251 -7.65 -16.63 10.21
N ARG A 252 -7.46 -17.44 9.16
CA ARG A 252 -8.48 -18.42 8.73
C ARG A 252 -8.84 -19.41 9.85
N ARG A 253 -7.84 -19.94 10.56
CA ARG A 253 -8.06 -20.86 11.70
C ARG A 253 -8.78 -20.15 12.84
N ARG A 254 -8.39 -18.92 13.16
CA ARG A 254 -9.05 -18.11 14.19
C ARG A 254 -10.52 -17.89 13.86
N LEU A 255 -10.83 -17.45 12.63
CA LEU A 255 -12.20 -17.22 12.17
C LEU A 255 -13.05 -18.50 12.23
N GLN A 256 -12.50 -19.65 11.85
CA GLN A 256 -13.21 -20.94 11.95
C GLN A 256 -13.55 -21.32 13.40
N VAL A 257 -12.65 -21.03 14.34
CA VAL A 257 -12.88 -21.25 15.77
C VAL A 257 -13.95 -20.30 16.30
N GLU A 258 -13.85 -19.01 15.97
CA GLU A 258 -14.83 -17.99 16.35
C GLU A 258 -16.23 -18.34 15.80
N GLU A 259 -16.33 -18.81 14.55
CA GLU A 259 -17.57 -19.24 13.91
C GLU A 259 -18.23 -20.42 14.63
N LYS A 260 -17.44 -21.41 15.01
CA LYS A 260 -17.93 -22.55 15.80
C LYS A 260 -18.42 -22.13 17.18
N GLN A 261 -17.69 -21.22 17.83
CA GLN A 261 -18.07 -20.68 19.13
C GLN A 261 -19.36 -19.86 19.04
N GLU A 262 -19.48 -18.99 18.03
CA GLU A 262 -20.66 -18.16 17.81
C GLU A 262 -21.90 -19.02 17.48
N SER A 263 -21.75 -20.02 16.59
CA SER A 263 -22.84 -20.96 16.30
C SER A 263 -23.30 -21.72 17.55
N SER A 264 -22.36 -22.12 18.41
CA SER A 264 -22.67 -22.79 19.66
C SER A 264 -23.41 -21.86 20.63
N ARG A 265 -22.97 -20.61 20.70
CA ARG A 265 -23.54 -19.55 21.52
C ARG A 265 -24.96 -19.15 21.06
N GLN A 266 -25.17 -19.00 19.74
CA GLN A 266 -26.50 -18.74 19.17
C GLN A 266 -27.47 -19.85 19.50
N ARG A 267 -27.07 -21.12 19.34
CA ARG A 267 -27.89 -22.27 19.73
C ARG A 267 -28.20 -22.29 21.24
N GLN A 268 -27.25 -21.87 22.07
CA GLN A 268 -27.47 -21.73 23.49
C GLN A 268 -28.46 -20.62 23.80
N LEU A 269 -28.30 -19.44 23.17
CA LEU A 269 -29.21 -18.32 23.32
C LEU A 269 -30.62 -18.64 22.86
N GLU A 270 -30.78 -19.31 21.70
CA GLU A 270 -32.10 -19.79 21.23
C GLU A 270 -32.77 -20.72 22.23
N ARG A 271 -32.06 -21.68 22.78
CA ARG A 271 -32.59 -22.60 23.82
C ARG A 271 -32.99 -21.82 25.08
N GLU A 272 -32.20 -20.86 25.52
CA GLU A 272 -32.52 -20.03 26.69
C GLU A 272 -33.70 -19.09 26.43
N LEU A 273 -33.84 -18.54 25.20
CA LEU A 273 -34.99 -17.75 24.79
C LEU A 273 -36.28 -18.58 24.67
N GLU A 274 -36.20 -19.78 24.08
CA GLU A 274 -37.33 -20.72 24.05
C GLU A 274 -37.78 -21.11 25.46
N TRP A 275 -36.80 -21.36 26.33
CA TRP A 275 -37.09 -21.62 27.73
C TRP A 275 -37.73 -20.41 28.42
N ALA A 276 -37.28 -19.18 28.15
CA ALA A 276 -37.86 -17.93 28.68
C ALA A 276 -39.28 -17.68 28.16
N LYS A 277 -39.62 -18.15 26.95
CA LYS A 277 -40.98 -18.10 26.36
C LYS A 277 -41.91 -19.17 26.89
N SER A 278 -41.38 -20.28 27.43
CA SER A 278 -42.20 -21.37 27.97
C SER A 278 -42.83 -20.96 29.29
N SER A 279 -44.07 -21.38 29.49
CA SER A 279 -45.06 -21.27 30.59
C SER A 279 -44.76 -20.38 31.81
N PRO A 280 -45.73 -19.52 32.27
CA PRO A 280 -45.59 -18.60 33.42
C PRO A 280 -45.27 -19.27 34.75
N ARG A 281 -45.73 -20.53 34.96
CA ARG A 281 -45.44 -21.30 36.19
C ARG A 281 -43.97 -21.71 36.33
N ALA A 282 -43.25 -21.83 35.25
CA ALA A 282 -41.80 -22.11 35.27
C ALA A 282 -40.96 -20.86 35.60
N ARG A 283 -41.51 -19.64 35.41
CA ARG A 283 -40.82 -18.37 35.70
C ARG A 283 -40.69 -18.09 37.19
N MET A 284 -41.69 -18.47 38.04
CA MET A 284 -41.69 -18.10 39.47
C MET A 284 -40.63 -18.85 40.30
N ALA A 285 -40.09 -19.93 39.83
CA ALA A 285 -39.11 -20.76 40.56
C ALA A 285 -37.66 -20.58 40.14
N LYS A 286 -37.34 -19.68 39.19
CA LYS A 286 -36.01 -19.65 38.57
C LYS A 286 -35.30 -18.32 38.65
N SER A 287 -34.10 -18.45 39.13
CA SER A 287 -33.20 -17.39 39.64
C SER A 287 -32.99 -16.23 38.67
N LYS A 288 -33.01 -15.00 39.25
CA LYS A 288 -32.51 -13.76 38.62
C LYS A 288 -31.16 -13.94 37.89
N ALA A 289 -30.34 -14.92 38.31
CA ALA A 289 -29.07 -15.28 37.71
C ALA A 289 -29.18 -15.79 36.26
N ARG A 290 -30.26 -16.52 35.89
CA ARG A 290 -30.42 -17.06 34.53
C ARG A 290 -30.95 -16.01 33.56
N LEU A 291 -31.80 -15.09 34.02
CA LEU A 291 -32.18 -13.92 33.22
C LEU A 291 -31.01 -12.97 33.00
N ALA A 292 -30.22 -12.70 34.03
CA ALA A 292 -29.00 -11.92 33.91
C ALA A 292 -27.93 -12.60 32.98
N ALA A 293 -27.93 -13.94 32.90
CA ALA A 293 -27.09 -14.65 31.95
C ALA A 293 -27.57 -14.50 30.49
N ILE A 294 -28.90 -14.46 30.28
CA ILE A 294 -29.49 -14.18 28.95
C ILE A 294 -29.17 -12.74 28.52
N ASP A 295 -29.37 -11.76 29.42
CA ASP A 295 -29.06 -10.36 29.16
C ASP A 295 -27.56 -10.21 28.82
N LYS A 296 -26.69 -10.86 29.56
CA LYS A 296 -25.24 -10.86 29.30
C LYS A 296 -24.86 -11.53 27.98
N LEU A 297 -25.58 -12.60 27.58
CA LEU A 297 -25.41 -13.24 26.29
C LEU A 297 -25.91 -12.35 25.14
N GLN A 298 -26.99 -11.56 25.36
CA GLN A 298 -27.48 -10.58 24.40
C GLN A 298 -26.58 -9.35 24.29
N GLU A 299 -26.09 -8.82 25.40
CA GLU A 299 -25.13 -7.71 25.40
C GLU A 299 -23.83 -8.04 24.67
N GLN A 300 -23.38 -9.29 24.76
CA GLN A 300 -22.21 -9.77 24.03
C GLN A 300 -22.46 -9.99 22.52
N GLN A 301 -23.71 -9.96 22.04
CA GLN A 301 -24.07 -10.12 20.62
C GLN A 301 -23.81 -8.87 19.76
N ILE A 302 -23.45 -7.76 20.36
CA ILE A 302 -23.40 -6.42 19.70
C ILE A 302 -22.04 -6.16 18.99
N GLU A 303 -21.10 -7.07 19.03
CA GLU A 303 -19.95 -6.96 18.11
C GLU A 303 -20.33 -7.61 16.77
N GLU A 304 -21.09 -6.87 15.94
CA GLU A 304 -21.44 -7.29 14.59
C GLU A 304 -20.21 -7.68 13.80
N ARG A 305 -20.24 -8.89 13.21
CA ARG A 305 -19.34 -9.25 12.13
C ARG A 305 -19.45 -8.19 11.04
N GLU A 306 -18.34 -7.68 10.62
CA GLU A 306 -18.29 -7.04 9.30
C GLU A 306 -18.63 -8.14 8.28
N ASP A 307 -19.78 -8.00 7.61
CA ASP A 307 -20.14 -8.88 6.49
C ASP A 307 -18.97 -8.92 5.50
N GLU A 308 -18.62 -10.11 5.03
CA GLU A 308 -17.61 -10.27 4.00
C GLU A 308 -17.95 -9.35 2.82
N LEU A 309 -17.01 -8.48 2.50
CA LEU A 309 -17.15 -7.52 1.41
C LEU A 309 -17.28 -8.31 0.10
N SER A 310 -18.43 -8.22 -0.57
CA SER A 310 -18.66 -8.86 -1.86
C SER A 310 -18.96 -7.82 -2.92
N ILE A 311 -17.97 -7.54 -3.77
CA ILE A 311 -18.12 -6.67 -4.94
C ILE A 311 -18.67 -7.52 -6.09
N GLN A 312 -19.69 -7.02 -6.79
CA GLN A 312 -20.23 -7.65 -7.99
C GLN A 312 -20.10 -6.69 -9.17
N ILE A 313 -19.48 -7.17 -10.24
CA ILE A 313 -19.35 -6.43 -11.49
C ILE A 313 -20.43 -6.92 -12.44
N PRO A 314 -21.36 -6.04 -12.90
CA PRO A 314 -22.41 -6.46 -13.80
C PRO A 314 -21.80 -6.87 -15.14
N PRO A 315 -22.22 -8.00 -15.74
CA PRO A 315 -21.80 -8.36 -17.08
C PRO A 315 -22.30 -7.29 -18.06
N GLY A 316 -21.39 -6.78 -18.89
CA GLY A 316 -21.73 -5.90 -20.00
C GLY A 316 -22.38 -6.65 -21.17
N PRO A 317 -22.53 -5.99 -22.33
CA PRO A 317 -22.95 -6.65 -23.56
C PRO A 317 -22.01 -7.79 -23.94
N LEU A 318 -22.48 -8.77 -24.70
CA LEU A 318 -21.64 -9.88 -25.18
C LEU A 318 -20.50 -9.34 -26.05
N LEU A 319 -19.28 -9.77 -25.76
CA LEU A 319 -18.09 -9.46 -26.54
C LEU A 319 -18.06 -10.29 -27.84
N GLY A 320 -17.66 -9.65 -28.93
CA GLY A 320 -17.26 -10.33 -30.16
C GLY A 320 -15.83 -10.92 -30.05
N ASP A 321 -15.33 -11.51 -31.14
CA ASP A 321 -14.01 -12.15 -31.16
C ASP A 321 -12.86 -11.12 -31.11
N LEU A 322 -13.07 -9.93 -31.67
CA LEU A 322 -12.13 -8.82 -31.60
C LEU A 322 -12.47 -7.95 -30.39
N VAL A 323 -11.56 -7.88 -29.42
CA VAL A 323 -11.66 -6.98 -28.27
C VAL A 323 -10.75 -5.77 -28.47
N VAL A 324 -9.44 -5.93 -28.31
CA VAL A 324 -8.43 -4.91 -28.61
C VAL A 324 -7.26 -5.58 -29.30
N ARG A 325 -6.86 -5.06 -30.47
CA ARG A 325 -5.70 -5.53 -31.21
C ARG A 325 -4.78 -4.36 -31.52
N ALA A 326 -3.54 -4.51 -31.17
CA ALA A 326 -2.44 -3.59 -31.50
C ALA A 326 -1.48 -4.28 -32.48
N GLU A 327 -1.12 -3.60 -33.57
CA GLU A 327 -0.25 -4.10 -34.63
C GLU A 327 0.82 -3.04 -34.91
N GLY A 328 2.07 -3.29 -34.43
CA GLY A 328 3.22 -2.41 -34.65
C GLY A 328 3.01 -0.98 -34.15
N VAL A 329 2.31 -0.80 -33.03
CA VAL A 329 1.94 0.54 -32.53
C VAL A 329 3.16 1.24 -31.97
N LYS A 330 3.36 2.50 -32.41
CA LYS A 330 4.41 3.42 -31.96
C LYS A 330 3.79 4.68 -31.39
N LYS A 331 4.37 5.20 -30.29
CA LYS A 331 3.99 6.48 -29.68
C LYS A 331 5.19 7.21 -29.10
N ALA A 332 5.28 8.51 -29.38
CA ALA A 332 6.28 9.41 -28.83
C ALA A 332 5.63 10.74 -28.39
N PHE A 333 6.27 11.45 -27.49
CA PHE A 333 5.94 12.84 -27.13
C PHE A 333 7.21 13.68 -27.23
N GLY A 334 7.21 14.60 -28.21
CA GLY A 334 8.41 15.35 -28.56
C GLY A 334 9.53 14.39 -28.97
N ASP A 335 10.71 14.52 -28.35
CA ASP A 335 11.87 13.66 -28.61
C ASP A 335 11.85 12.33 -27.82
N ASN A 336 10.90 12.14 -26.91
CA ASN A 336 10.84 10.96 -26.06
C ASN A 336 9.96 9.87 -26.71
N LEU A 337 10.62 8.79 -27.15
CA LEU A 337 9.95 7.60 -27.64
C LEU A 337 9.47 6.76 -26.46
N LEU A 338 8.13 6.66 -26.28
CA LEU A 338 7.55 5.86 -25.20
C LEU A 338 7.66 4.37 -25.51
N PHE A 339 7.15 3.96 -26.68
CA PHE A 339 7.22 2.59 -27.14
C PHE A 339 7.20 2.50 -28.68
N GLU A 340 7.76 1.42 -29.15
CA GLU A 340 7.88 1.08 -30.58
C GLU A 340 7.51 -0.38 -30.79
N ASP A 341 6.88 -0.67 -31.92
CA ASP A 341 6.46 -2.02 -32.33
C ASP A 341 5.60 -2.79 -31.31
N MET A 342 4.70 -2.06 -30.60
CA MET A 342 3.80 -2.71 -29.65
C MET A 342 2.76 -3.55 -30.40
N THR A 343 2.83 -4.87 -30.21
CA THR A 343 1.91 -5.82 -30.84
C THR A 343 1.33 -6.77 -29.80
N PHE A 344 0.01 -6.77 -29.66
CA PHE A 344 -0.72 -7.69 -28.78
C PHE A 344 -2.17 -7.87 -29.25
N ASN A 345 -2.80 -8.95 -28.78
CA ASN A 345 -4.22 -9.20 -28.99
C ASN A 345 -4.86 -9.58 -27.65
N LEU A 346 -5.82 -8.79 -27.18
CA LEU A 346 -6.58 -9.07 -25.98
C LEU A 346 -7.63 -10.15 -26.25
N PRO A 347 -7.51 -11.35 -25.66
CA PRO A 347 -8.49 -12.42 -25.86
C PRO A 347 -9.79 -12.15 -25.10
N ARG A 348 -10.89 -12.78 -25.53
CA ARG A 348 -12.16 -12.74 -24.79
C ARG A 348 -11.99 -13.35 -23.39
N GLY A 349 -12.55 -12.66 -22.39
CA GLY A 349 -12.43 -13.08 -20.99
C GLY A 349 -11.01 -12.91 -20.43
N GLY A 350 -10.08 -12.33 -21.21
CA GLY A 350 -8.71 -12.08 -20.75
C GLY A 350 -8.64 -10.90 -19.81
N ILE A 351 -7.79 -11.05 -18.79
CA ILE A 351 -7.40 -9.96 -17.88
C ILE A 351 -5.91 -9.70 -18.13
N VAL A 352 -5.61 -8.49 -18.63
CA VAL A 352 -4.24 -8.07 -18.95
C VAL A 352 -3.71 -7.17 -17.83
N GLY A 353 -2.67 -7.62 -17.15
CA GLY A 353 -1.88 -6.79 -16.26
C GLY A 353 -0.87 -5.95 -17.05
N VAL A 354 -0.93 -4.63 -16.90
CA VAL A 354 0.03 -3.71 -17.52
C VAL A 354 1.02 -3.24 -16.47
N ILE A 355 2.28 -3.60 -16.65
CA ILE A 355 3.36 -3.30 -15.72
C ILE A 355 4.45 -2.46 -16.39
N GLY A 356 5.27 -1.83 -15.59
CA GLY A 356 6.41 -1.04 -16.04
C GLY A 356 6.58 0.24 -15.25
N PRO A 357 7.68 0.95 -15.51
CA PRO A 357 8.04 2.14 -14.76
C PRO A 357 7.07 3.29 -14.94
N ASN A 358 7.12 4.23 -14.00
CA ASN A 358 6.35 5.47 -14.10
C ASN A 358 6.83 6.29 -15.31
N GLY A 359 5.88 6.81 -16.08
CA GLY A 359 6.18 7.55 -17.30
C GLY A 359 6.40 6.70 -18.55
N ALA A 360 6.42 5.36 -18.48
CA ALA A 360 6.66 4.46 -19.61
C ALA A 360 5.57 4.48 -20.70
N GLY A 361 4.45 5.17 -20.46
CA GLY A 361 3.36 5.27 -21.43
C GLY A 361 2.14 4.39 -21.14
N LYS A 362 2.05 3.79 -19.95
CA LYS A 362 0.93 2.93 -19.53
C LYS A 362 -0.44 3.64 -19.65
N THR A 363 -0.56 4.82 -19.05
CA THR A 363 -1.78 5.64 -19.16
C THR A 363 -2.03 6.15 -20.58
N THR A 364 -0.97 6.34 -21.40
CA THR A 364 -1.11 6.70 -22.82
C THR A 364 -1.76 5.55 -23.61
N LEU A 365 -1.44 4.29 -23.30
CA LEU A 365 -2.12 3.13 -23.87
C LEU A 365 -3.63 3.18 -23.57
N PHE A 366 -4.02 3.49 -22.34
CA PHE A 366 -5.45 3.63 -21.98
C PHE A 366 -6.14 4.73 -22.79
N LYS A 367 -5.51 5.91 -22.90
CA LYS A 367 -6.02 7.01 -23.72
C LYS A 367 -6.20 6.61 -25.20
N MET A 368 -5.30 5.78 -25.73
CA MET A 368 -5.43 5.26 -27.10
C MET A 368 -6.58 4.25 -27.21
N ILE A 369 -6.79 3.35 -26.24
CA ILE A 369 -7.92 2.41 -26.26
C ILE A 369 -9.25 3.16 -26.18
N VAL A 370 -9.33 4.23 -25.40
CA VAL A 370 -10.52 5.09 -25.28
C VAL A 370 -10.71 5.99 -26.51
N GLY A 371 -9.67 6.17 -27.33
CA GLY A 371 -9.70 7.01 -28.55
C GLY A 371 -9.40 8.49 -28.31
N GLN A 372 -8.90 8.84 -27.12
CA GLN A 372 -8.46 10.21 -26.79
C GLN A 372 -7.09 10.54 -27.41
N GLU A 373 -6.25 9.53 -27.62
CA GLU A 373 -4.95 9.64 -28.28
C GLU A 373 -4.88 8.72 -29.49
N LYS A 374 -4.06 9.09 -30.48
CA LYS A 374 -3.81 8.28 -31.67
C LYS A 374 -2.35 7.77 -31.65
N PRO A 375 -2.11 6.56 -32.17
CA PRO A 375 -0.75 6.10 -32.40
C PRO A 375 -0.08 6.94 -33.50
N ASP A 376 1.24 7.12 -33.40
CA ASP A 376 2.04 7.83 -34.40
C ASP A 376 2.35 6.92 -35.59
N ALA A 377 2.46 5.59 -35.37
CA ALA A 377 2.55 4.55 -36.39
C ALA A 377 1.89 3.26 -35.91
N GLY A 378 1.63 2.33 -36.84
CA GLY A 378 0.91 1.10 -36.55
C GLY A 378 -0.60 1.29 -36.47
N LYS A 379 -1.30 0.29 -35.93
CA LYS A 379 -2.76 0.30 -35.85
C LYS A 379 -3.25 -0.26 -34.52
N LEU A 380 -4.09 0.50 -33.81
CA LEU A 380 -4.85 0.03 -32.67
C LEU A 380 -6.33 -0.10 -33.06
N THR A 381 -6.88 -1.29 -32.91
CA THR A 381 -8.27 -1.58 -33.29
C THR A 381 -9.04 -2.04 -32.06
N VAL A 382 -10.13 -1.34 -31.75
CA VAL A 382 -11.09 -1.73 -30.70
C VAL A 382 -12.32 -2.33 -31.38
N GLY A 383 -12.76 -3.48 -30.90
CA GLY A 383 -13.89 -4.22 -31.50
C GLY A 383 -15.20 -3.44 -31.41
N PRO A 384 -16.11 -3.59 -32.42
CA PRO A 384 -17.35 -2.83 -32.48
C PRO A 384 -18.35 -3.18 -31.35
N THR A 385 -18.20 -4.34 -30.71
CA THR A 385 -19.03 -4.79 -29.59
C THR A 385 -18.49 -4.36 -28.25
N VAL A 386 -17.32 -3.72 -28.23
CA VAL A 386 -16.65 -3.31 -26.99
C VAL A 386 -17.31 -2.04 -26.45
N LYS A 387 -17.76 -2.13 -25.22
CA LYS A 387 -18.19 -0.99 -24.39
C LYS A 387 -17.16 -0.78 -23.30
N VAL A 388 -16.31 0.22 -23.50
CA VAL A 388 -15.25 0.55 -22.53
C VAL A 388 -15.87 1.18 -21.28
N ALA A 389 -15.49 0.68 -20.10
CA ALA A 389 -15.67 1.34 -18.83
C ALA A 389 -14.29 1.81 -18.35
N HIS A 390 -14.11 3.11 -18.29
CA HIS A 390 -12.87 3.77 -17.89
C HIS A 390 -13.18 4.91 -16.94
N VAL A 391 -12.39 5.05 -15.88
CA VAL A 391 -12.37 6.25 -15.05
C VAL A 391 -11.03 6.94 -15.28
N ASP A 392 -11.10 8.21 -15.66
CA ASP A 392 -9.91 9.04 -15.82
C ASP A 392 -9.24 9.24 -14.46
N GLN A 393 -7.91 9.22 -14.43
CA GLN A 393 -7.11 9.49 -13.22
C GLN A 393 -7.33 10.89 -12.64
N ASN A 394 -7.95 11.79 -13.39
CA ASN A 394 -8.30 13.11 -12.91
C ASN A 394 -9.33 12.96 -11.78
N ARG A 395 -8.82 12.92 -10.54
CA ARG A 395 -9.57 12.89 -9.27
C ARG A 395 -10.58 14.05 -9.16
N ASP A 396 -10.59 14.96 -10.13
CA ASP A 396 -11.48 16.13 -10.23
C ASP A 396 -12.88 15.80 -10.77
N ALA A 397 -13.12 14.56 -11.21
CA ALA A 397 -14.43 14.14 -11.72
C ALA A 397 -15.49 13.85 -10.64
N LEU A 398 -15.14 13.95 -9.35
CA LEU A 398 -16.07 13.80 -8.23
C LEU A 398 -16.59 15.16 -7.78
N THR A 399 -17.90 15.25 -7.57
CA THR A 399 -18.56 16.47 -7.11
C THR A 399 -18.41 16.61 -5.59
N ALA A 400 -17.61 17.58 -5.15
CA ALA A 400 -17.24 17.76 -3.75
C ALA A 400 -18.46 18.01 -2.82
N GLU A 401 -19.51 18.64 -3.33
CA GLU A 401 -20.73 19.02 -2.62
C GLU A 401 -21.73 17.88 -2.46
N LYS A 402 -21.59 16.79 -3.24
CA LYS A 402 -22.46 15.61 -3.14
C LYS A 402 -22.03 14.72 -1.98
N THR A 403 -23.00 13.99 -1.43
CA THR A 403 -22.72 12.88 -0.50
C THR A 403 -22.14 11.69 -1.27
N ILE A 404 -21.44 10.78 -0.58
CA ILE A 404 -20.94 9.53 -1.16
C ILE A 404 -22.09 8.75 -1.81
N PHE A 405 -23.23 8.69 -1.15
CA PHE A 405 -24.43 8.03 -1.66
C PHE A 405 -24.90 8.64 -2.98
N GLU A 406 -25.07 9.96 -3.03
CA GLU A 406 -25.51 10.68 -4.23
C GLU A 406 -24.51 10.56 -5.38
N GLU A 407 -23.22 10.62 -5.07
CA GLU A 407 -22.16 10.54 -6.08
C GLU A 407 -22.08 9.15 -6.74
N ILE A 408 -22.28 8.07 -5.97
CA ILE A 408 -22.25 6.69 -6.51
C ILE A 408 -23.57 6.32 -7.17
N THR A 409 -24.73 6.78 -6.64
CA THR A 409 -26.04 6.25 -7.02
C THR A 409 -26.93 7.24 -7.78
N ASP A 410 -26.45 8.47 -8.00
CA ASP A 410 -27.23 9.60 -8.52
C ASP A 410 -28.48 9.90 -7.65
N GLY A 411 -28.40 9.59 -6.35
CA GLY A 411 -29.49 9.81 -5.38
C GLY A 411 -30.69 8.85 -5.49
N THR A 412 -30.56 7.79 -6.32
CA THR A 412 -31.65 6.83 -6.50
C THR A 412 -31.65 5.74 -5.43
N ASP A 413 -32.82 5.30 -4.98
CA ASP A 413 -32.94 4.21 -3.98
C ASP A 413 -32.55 2.84 -4.53
N TYR A 414 -32.62 2.67 -5.86
CA TYR A 414 -32.28 1.44 -6.54
C TYR A 414 -31.45 1.75 -7.78
N ILE A 415 -30.44 0.94 -8.00
CA ILE A 415 -29.60 0.97 -9.20
C ILE A 415 -29.77 -0.32 -10.01
N MET A 416 -29.55 -0.23 -11.31
CA MET A 416 -29.51 -1.40 -12.19
C MET A 416 -28.07 -1.87 -12.34
N LEU A 417 -27.79 -3.09 -11.92
CA LEU A 417 -26.53 -3.80 -12.21
C LEU A 417 -26.79 -4.84 -13.30
N GLY A 418 -26.53 -4.44 -14.55
CA GLY A 418 -26.95 -5.23 -15.70
C GLY A 418 -28.48 -5.36 -15.75
N LYS A 419 -29.00 -6.58 -15.56
CA LYS A 419 -30.44 -6.88 -15.54
C LYS A 419 -31.04 -6.92 -14.12
N GLN A 420 -30.22 -6.83 -13.10
CA GLN A 420 -30.66 -6.93 -11.69
C GLN A 420 -30.89 -5.55 -11.08
N ARG A 421 -32.00 -5.41 -10.36
CA ARG A 421 -32.30 -4.22 -9.55
C ARG A 421 -31.74 -4.44 -8.16
N VAL A 422 -30.82 -3.59 -7.72
CA VAL A 422 -30.15 -3.69 -6.42
C VAL A 422 -30.43 -2.43 -5.61
N ALA A 423 -30.65 -2.58 -4.29
CA ALA A 423 -30.79 -1.44 -3.38
C ALA A 423 -29.49 -0.64 -3.33
N SER A 424 -29.57 0.65 -3.59
CA SER A 424 -28.43 1.57 -3.70
C SER A 424 -27.59 1.60 -2.43
N ARG A 425 -28.24 1.65 -1.25
CA ARG A 425 -27.53 1.63 0.04
C ARG A 425 -26.72 0.35 0.25
N GLY A 426 -27.26 -0.80 -0.15
CA GLY A 426 -26.56 -2.09 -0.11
C GLY A 426 -25.37 -2.13 -1.07
N TYR A 427 -25.52 -1.53 -2.28
CA TYR A 427 -24.40 -1.42 -3.22
C TYR A 427 -23.26 -0.55 -2.67
N VAL A 428 -23.59 0.61 -2.13
CA VAL A 428 -22.60 1.54 -1.55
C VAL A 428 -21.88 0.90 -0.35
N ALA A 429 -22.62 0.13 0.46
CA ALA A 429 -22.04 -0.60 1.60
C ALA A 429 -20.98 -1.63 1.19
N ARG A 430 -21.08 -2.21 -0.02
CA ARG A 430 -20.08 -3.15 -0.56
C ARG A 430 -18.71 -2.52 -0.83
N PHE A 431 -18.59 -1.19 -0.81
CA PHE A 431 -17.34 -0.45 -0.92
C PHE A 431 -16.88 0.12 0.43
N ASN A 432 -17.33 -0.51 1.53
CA ASN A 432 -17.01 -0.13 2.90
C ASN A 432 -17.48 1.28 3.30
N PHE A 433 -18.63 1.72 2.75
CA PHE A 433 -19.33 2.92 3.20
C PHE A 433 -20.62 2.51 3.91
N LYS A 434 -20.56 2.33 5.24
CA LYS A 434 -21.70 1.85 6.05
C LYS A 434 -22.38 3.00 6.80
N GLY A 435 -23.69 2.87 7.01
CA GLY A 435 -24.46 3.77 7.86
C GLY A 435 -24.30 5.26 7.55
N SER A 436 -23.76 6.03 8.51
CA SER A 436 -23.54 7.47 8.42
C SER A 436 -22.48 7.87 7.38
N ASP A 437 -21.54 6.97 7.04
CA ASP A 437 -20.47 7.28 6.10
C ASP A 437 -21.02 7.60 4.70
N GLN A 438 -22.16 6.98 4.32
CA GLN A 438 -22.83 7.26 3.05
C GLN A 438 -23.30 8.71 2.90
N GLN A 439 -23.51 9.41 4.01
CA GLN A 439 -23.93 10.82 4.04
C GLN A 439 -22.76 11.80 4.10
N LYS A 440 -21.53 11.31 4.21
CA LYS A 440 -20.33 12.13 4.21
C LYS A 440 -20.16 12.81 2.84
N LEU A 441 -19.79 14.10 2.86
CA LEU A 441 -19.51 14.84 1.62
C LEU A 441 -18.23 14.34 0.97
N VAL A 442 -18.26 14.19 -0.35
CA VAL A 442 -17.10 13.74 -1.16
C VAL A 442 -15.89 14.66 -0.96
N GLY A 443 -16.13 15.98 -0.81
CA GLY A 443 -15.05 16.94 -0.54
C GLY A 443 -14.27 16.68 0.74
N SER A 444 -14.88 16.05 1.75
CA SER A 444 -14.26 15.69 3.03
C SER A 444 -13.66 14.28 3.05
N CYS A 445 -13.71 13.55 1.94
CA CYS A 445 -13.19 12.19 1.83
C CYS A 445 -11.67 12.16 1.71
N SER A 446 -11.04 11.15 2.33
CA SER A 446 -9.64 10.82 2.13
C SER A 446 -9.36 10.35 0.69
N GLY A 447 -8.07 10.28 0.29
CA GLY A 447 -7.68 9.77 -1.02
C GLY A 447 -8.21 8.35 -1.27
N GLY A 448 -8.09 7.45 -0.31
CA GLY A 448 -8.59 6.09 -0.41
C GLY A 448 -10.12 5.99 -0.47
N GLU A 449 -10.85 6.85 0.26
CA GLU A 449 -12.30 6.93 0.14
C GLU A 449 -12.73 7.40 -1.25
N ARG A 450 -12.07 8.41 -1.82
CA ARG A 450 -12.33 8.88 -3.18
C ARG A 450 -12.04 7.79 -4.22
N ASN A 451 -10.97 7.03 -4.03
CA ASN A 451 -10.63 5.92 -4.93
C ASN A 451 -11.72 4.83 -4.92
N ARG A 452 -12.25 4.47 -3.74
CA ARG A 452 -13.39 3.55 -3.62
C ARG A 452 -14.68 4.09 -4.27
N ILE A 453 -14.93 5.41 -4.19
CA ILE A 453 -16.06 6.04 -4.88
C ILE A 453 -15.90 5.92 -6.39
N HIS A 454 -14.72 6.24 -6.93
CA HIS A 454 -14.43 6.07 -8.36
C HIS A 454 -14.62 4.64 -8.82
N LEU A 455 -14.10 3.67 -8.05
CA LEU A 455 -14.24 2.25 -8.35
C LEU A 455 -15.71 1.83 -8.37
N ALA A 456 -16.50 2.26 -7.39
CA ALA A 456 -17.93 1.97 -7.34
C ALA A 456 -18.68 2.53 -8.55
N LYS A 457 -18.39 3.77 -8.97
CA LYS A 457 -18.98 4.38 -10.18
C LYS A 457 -18.60 3.62 -11.45
N LEU A 458 -17.32 3.27 -11.59
CA LEU A 458 -16.82 2.51 -12.72
C LEU A 458 -17.52 1.17 -12.85
N LEU A 459 -17.52 0.38 -11.78
CA LEU A 459 -18.10 -0.97 -11.82
C LEU A 459 -19.61 -0.97 -12.05
N ARG A 460 -20.30 0.12 -11.70
CA ARG A 460 -21.72 0.30 -12.01
C ARG A 460 -21.99 0.56 -13.49
N SER A 461 -21.02 1.09 -14.24
CA SER A 461 -21.22 1.57 -15.62
C SER A 461 -21.64 0.50 -16.63
N GLY A 462 -21.43 -0.78 -16.32
CA GLY A 462 -21.87 -1.93 -17.14
C GLY A 462 -21.11 -2.05 -18.45
N GLY A 463 -19.83 -1.73 -18.49
CA GLY A 463 -18.93 -2.01 -19.62
C GLY A 463 -18.58 -3.50 -19.71
N ASN A 464 -18.12 -3.94 -20.88
CA ASN A 464 -17.59 -5.28 -21.10
C ASN A 464 -16.06 -5.31 -21.29
N LEU A 465 -15.43 -4.13 -21.34
CA LEU A 465 -13.99 -3.93 -21.22
C LEU A 465 -13.73 -2.91 -20.11
N LEU A 466 -13.13 -3.35 -19.02
CA LEU A 466 -12.74 -2.50 -17.90
C LEU A 466 -11.30 -2.01 -18.09
N LEU A 467 -11.08 -0.71 -17.95
CA LEU A 467 -9.75 -0.11 -17.89
C LEU A 467 -9.55 0.44 -16.48
N LEU A 468 -8.66 -0.20 -15.71
CA LEU A 468 -8.38 0.12 -14.31
C LEU A 468 -6.96 0.64 -14.20
N ASP A 469 -6.80 1.91 -13.83
CA ASP A 469 -5.49 2.54 -13.62
C ASP A 469 -5.20 2.65 -12.12
N GLU A 470 -4.25 1.86 -11.63
CA GLU A 470 -3.85 1.74 -10.23
C GLU A 470 -5.05 1.55 -9.25
N PRO A 471 -5.94 0.57 -9.50
CA PRO A 471 -7.12 0.39 -8.66
C PRO A 471 -6.80 -0.08 -7.25
N THR A 472 -5.60 -0.58 -7.03
CA THR A 472 -5.13 -1.14 -5.75
C THR A 472 -4.67 -0.07 -4.76
N ASN A 473 -4.34 1.13 -5.24
CA ASN A 473 -3.83 2.21 -4.40
C ASN A 473 -4.85 2.61 -3.31
N ASP A 474 -4.38 2.71 -2.08
CA ASP A 474 -5.16 3.11 -0.90
C ASP A 474 -6.37 2.20 -0.56
N LEU A 475 -6.47 1.00 -1.17
CA LEU A 475 -7.46 -0.01 -0.77
C LEU A 475 -6.92 -0.88 0.37
N ASP A 476 -7.78 -1.20 1.33
CA ASP A 476 -7.45 -2.16 2.36
C ASP A 476 -7.50 -3.61 1.84
N VAL A 477 -6.88 -4.52 2.58
CA VAL A 477 -6.72 -5.93 2.17
C VAL A 477 -8.06 -6.61 1.88
N ASP A 478 -9.11 -6.29 2.64
CA ASP A 478 -10.43 -6.92 2.46
C ASP A 478 -11.12 -6.40 1.21
N THR A 479 -11.01 -5.09 0.92
CA THR A 479 -11.51 -4.48 -0.34
C THR A 479 -10.73 -4.99 -1.56
N LEU A 480 -9.41 -5.16 -1.45
CA LEU A 480 -8.57 -5.74 -2.51
C LEU A 480 -9.00 -7.16 -2.85
N ARG A 481 -9.26 -8.01 -1.84
CA ARG A 481 -9.75 -9.38 -2.05
C ARG A 481 -11.10 -9.42 -2.74
N ALA A 482 -12.04 -8.58 -2.29
CA ALA A 482 -13.35 -8.49 -2.92
C ALA A 482 -13.24 -8.03 -4.39
N LEU A 483 -12.32 -7.12 -4.72
CA LEU A 483 -12.04 -6.68 -6.09
C LEU A 483 -11.41 -7.81 -6.91
N GLU A 484 -10.44 -8.56 -6.37
CA GLU A 484 -9.85 -9.74 -7.03
C GLU A 484 -10.93 -10.74 -7.43
N GLU A 485 -11.77 -11.14 -6.46
CA GLU A 485 -12.87 -12.09 -6.71
C GLU A 485 -13.86 -11.56 -7.74
N ALA A 486 -14.17 -10.28 -7.68
CA ALA A 486 -15.08 -9.64 -8.65
C ALA A 486 -14.52 -9.66 -10.08
N LEU A 487 -13.21 -9.39 -10.25
CA LEU A 487 -12.55 -9.39 -11.54
C LEU A 487 -12.40 -10.80 -12.12
N VAL A 488 -12.02 -11.76 -11.30
CA VAL A 488 -11.93 -13.19 -11.72
C VAL A 488 -13.28 -13.73 -12.18
N ASN A 489 -14.37 -13.30 -11.53
CA ASN A 489 -15.73 -13.70 -11.89
C ASN A 489 -16.37 -12.81 -12.97
N PHE A 490 -15.65 -11.79 -13.47
CA PHE A 490 -16.18 -10.89 -14.48
C PHE A 490 -16.25 -11.57 -15.86
N GLY A 491 -17.43 -11.57 -16.46
CA GLY A 491 -17.63 -12.20 -17.78
C GLY A 491 -17.14 -11.39 -18.98
N GLY A 492 -16.52 -10.22 -18.77
CA GLY A 492 -15.91 -9.37 -19.79
C GLY A 492 -14.38 -9.50 -19.83
N CYS A 493 -13.72 -8.46 -20.34
CA CYS A 493 -12.26 -8.31 -20.33
C CYS A 493 -11.85 -7.17 -19.43
N ALA A 494 -10.64 -7.23 -18.87
CA ALA A 494 -10.07 -6.13 -18.13
C ALA A 494 -8.63 -5.86 -18.56
N VAL A 495 -8.24 -4.58 -18.58
CA VAL A 495 -6.84 -4.15 -18.68
C VAL A 495 -6.54 -3.35 -17.42
N VAL A 496 -5.59 -3.80 -16.65
CA VAL A 496 -5.31 -3.30 -15.30
C VAL A 496 -3.86 -2.85 -15.22
N ILE A 497 -3.65 -1.56 -15.05
CA ILE A 497 -2.34 -1.02 -14.66
C ILE A 497 -2.24 -1.15 -13.16
N SER A 498 -1.25 -1.88 -12.66
CA SER A 498 -0.98 -1.96 -11.22
C SER A 498 0.48 -2.27 -10.94
N HIS A 499 0.95 -1.75 -9.81
CA HIS A 499 2.24 -2.09 -9.21
C HIS A 499 2.12 -3.18 -8.14
N ASP A 500 0.89 -3.56 -7.77
CA ASP A 500 0.62 -4.66 -6.85
C ASP A 500 0.81 -6.01 -7.57
N ARG A 501 2.00 -6.60 -7.37
CA ARG A 501 2.40 -7.88 -7.97
C ARG A 501 1.49 -9.03 -7.55
N TRP A 502 1.09 -9.07 -6.27
CA TRP A 502 0.19 -10.09 -5.72
C TRP A 502 -1.20 -10.04 -6.38
N PHE A 503 -1.71 -8.83 -6.55
CA PHE A 503 -2.98 -8.62 -7.23
C PHE A 503 -2.93 -9.12 -8.67
N LEU A 504 -1.90 -8.73 -9.42
CA LEU A 504 -1.72 -9.17 -10.81
C LEU A 504 -1.52 -10.68 -10.91
N ASP A 505 -0.84 -11.29 -9.95
CA ASP A 505 -0.60 -12.72 -9.93
C ASP A 505 -1.89 -13.53 -9.79
N ARG A 506 -2.85 -13.00 -9.05
CA ARG A 506 -4.15 -13.65 -8.82
C ARG A 506 -5.16 -13.44 -9.94
N ILE A 507 -5.12 -12.31 -10.64
CA ILE A 507 -6.15 -11.95 -11.61
C ILE A 507 -5.68 -12.04 -13.07
N ALA A 508 -4.40 -11.75 -13.35
CA ALA A 508 -3.93 -11.59 -14.71
C ALA A 508 -3.81 -12.95 -15.43
N THR A 509 -4.34 -12.99 -16.64
CA THR A 509 -4.16 -14.09 -17.59
C THR A 509 -3.00 -13.80 -18.56
N HIS A 510 -2.68 -12.52 -18.72
CA HIS A 510 -1.61 -12.03 -19.60
C HIS A 510 -0.95 -10.82 -18.97
N ILE A 511 0.34 -10.62 -19.24
CA ILE A 511 1.09 -9.45 -18.82
C ILE A 511 1.60 -8.69 -20.04
N LEU A 512 1.38 -7.37 -20.05
CA LEU A 512 1.99 -6.43 -20.99
C LEU A 512 3.01 -5.59 -20.24
N ALA A 513 4.28 -5.92 -20.40
CA ALA A 513 5.39 -5.31 -19.67
C ALA A 513 6.10 -4.24 -20.50
N PHE A 514 6.22 -3.04 -19.94
CA PHE A 514 7.04 -1.95 -20.42
C PHE A 514 8.43 -2.07 -19.75
N GLU A 515 9.43 -2.65 -20.42
CA GLU A 515 10.71 -3.02 -19.81
C GLU A 515 11.81 -1.93 -19.89
N GLY A 516 11.46 -0.72 -20.30
CA GLY A 516 12.44 0.34 -20.57
C GLY A 516 12.98 0.29 -22.02
N ASP A 517 13.84 1.25 -22.39
CA ASP A 517 14.36 1.40 -23.76
C ASP A 517 13.30 1.31 -24.85
N SER A 518 12.07 1.74 -24.53
CA SER A 518 10.89 1.68 -25.41
C SER A 518 10.46 0.26 -25.82
N LYS A 519 10.93 -0.79 -25.12
CA LYS A 519 10.57 -2.18 -25.38
C LYS A 519 9.30 -2.57 -24.63
N ILE A 520 8.45 -3.33 -25.33
CA ILE A 520 7.25 -3.94 -24.77
C ILE A 520 7.31 -5.44 -24.95
N VAL A 521 6.94 -6.16 -23.90
CA VAL A 521 6.88 -7.62 -23.89
C VAL A 521 5.45 -8.05 -23.58
N TRP A 522 4.90 -8.90 -24.44
CA TRP A 522 3.64 -9.60 -24.22
C TRP A 522 3.91 -11.00 -23.70
N CYS A 523 3.34 -11.36 -22.56
CA CYS A 523 3.53 -12.65 -21.91
C CYS A 523 2.17 -13.27 -21.61
N GLU A 524 1.94 -14.53 -22.01
CA GLU A 524 0.82 -15.35 -21.54
C GLU A 524 1.15 -15.90 -20.15
N GLY A 525 0.30 -15.64 -19.18
CA GLY A 525 0.45 -16.04 -17.79
C GLY A 525 0.28 -14.89 -16.81
N ASN A 526 0.47 -15.19 -15.55
CA ASN A 526 0.43 -14.24 -14.45
C ASN A 526 1.78 -13.53 -14.24
N PHE A 527 1.88 -12.73 -13.18
CA PHE A 527 3.11 -11.99 -12.89
C PHE A 527 4.30 -12.90 -12.61
N GLN A 528 4.14 -14.03 -11.91
CA GLN A 528 5.21 -14.99 -11.62
C GLN A 528 5.80 -15.57 -12.89
N VAL A 529 4.95 -15.99 -13.83
CA VAL A 529 5.40 -16.53 -15.14
C VAL A 529 6.19 -15.49 -15.93
N TYR A 530 5.74 -14.23 -15.92
CA TYR A 530 6.47 -13.13 -16.53
C TYR A 530 7.85 -12.93 -15.87
N GLU A 531 7.92 -12.94 -14.55
CA GLU A 531 9.16 -12.73 -13.79
C GLU A 531 10.17 -13.84 -14.04
N GLU A 532 9.73 -15.11 -14.09
CA GLU A 532 10.58 -16.25 -14.48
C GLU A 532 11.14 -16.07 -15.89
N GLN A 533 10.31 -15.70 -16.86
CA GLN A 533 10.75 -15.42 -18.21
C GLN A 533 11.72 -14.23 -18.28
N ARG A 534 11.48 -13.19 -17.49
CA ARG A 534 12.38 -12.02 -17.40
C ARG A 534 13.76 -12.43 -16.85
N ARG A 535 13.79 -13.23 -15.78
CA ARG A 535 15.05 -13.75 -15.21
C ARG A 535 15.83 -14.61 -16.19
N VAL A 536 15.16 -15.45 -16.96
CA VAL A 536 15.80 -16.26 -18.01
C VAL A 536 16.38 -15.36 -19.11
N ARG A 537 15.69 -14.29 -19.51
CA ARG A 537 16.14 -13.39 -20.59
C ARG A 537 17.28 -12.45 -20.19
N LEU A 538 17.26 -11.92 -18.96
CA LEU A 538 18.17 -10.87 -18.49
C LEU A 538 19.30 -11.40 -17.58
N GLY A 539 19.19 -12.63 -17.05
CA GLY A 539 20.17 -13.21 -16.12
C GLY A 539 20.37 -12.32 -14.88
N ALA A 540 21.62 -12.19 -14.43
CA ALA A 540 21.97 -11.38 -13.26
C ALA A 540 21.66 -9.86 -13.40
N ALA A 541 21.41 -9.37 -14.61
CA ALA A 541 21.03 -7.98 -14.84
C ALA A 541 19.55 -7.70 -14.43
N ALA A 542 18.76 -8.75 -14.21
CA ALA A 542 17.37 -8.61 -13.77
C ALA A 542 17.25 -8.01 -12.36
N ASP A 543 18.27 -8.22 -11.50
CA ASP A 543 18.22 -7.84 -10.08
C ASP A 543 18.73 -6.41 -9.79
N HIS A 544 19.16 -5.67 -10.82
CA HIS A 544 19.66 -4.30 -10.65
C HIS A 544 18.74 -3.29 -11.35
N PRO A 545 17.92 -2.53 -10.59
CA PRO A 545 17.13 -1.46 -11.16
C PRO A 545 18.06 -0.38 -11.75
N THR A 546 17.93 -0.15 -13.05
CA THR A 546 18.66 0.91 -13.73
C THR A 546 17.72 2.04 -14.11
N ARG A 547 18.23 3.28 -14.06
CA ARG A 547 17.47 4.45 -14.48
C ARG A 547 17.06 4.29 -15.94
N ILE A 548 15.76 4.46 -16.23
CA ILE A 548 15.24 4.30 -17.60
C ILE A 548 15.84 5.36 -18.49
N LYS A 549 16.46 4.91 -19.58
CA LYS A 549 16.87 5.77 -20.68
C LYS A 549 15.80 5.65 -21.77
N TYR A 550 15.11 6.74 -22.08
CA TYR A 550 14.24 6.79 -23.25
C TYR A 550 15.10 6.92 -24.50
N ARG A 551 14.82 6.11 -25.53
CA ARG A 551 15.40 6.33 -26.84
C ARG A 551 14.95 7.69 -27.37
N LYS A 552 15.90 8.48 -27.86
CA LYS A 552 15.58 9.71 -28.62
C LYS A 552 15.11 9.30 -30.01
N LEU A 553 14.09 10.03 -30.55
CA LEU A 553 13.56 9.80 -31.90
C LEU A 553 14.60 10.01 -33.02
N HIS A 554 15.65 10.80 -32.74
CA HIS A 554 16.74 11.12 -33.65
C HIS A 554 18.06 10.85 -32.91
N GLY A 555 18.55 9.66 -33.04
CA GLY A 555 19.84 9.23 -32.52
C GLY A 555 20.47 8.18 -33.42
#